data_c320e5ae9060aedcc2b08ab10d55fb98
#
_entry.id   c320e5ae9060aedcc2b08ab10d55fb98
#
_cell.length_a   1.000
_cell.length_b   1.000
_cell.length_c   1.000
_cell.angle_alpha   90.00
_cell.angle_beta   90.00
_cell.angle_gamma   90.00
#
_symmetry.space_group_name_H-M   'P 1'
#
loop_
_entity.id
_entity.type
_entity.pdbx_description
1 polymer ?
#
loop_
_entity_poly.entity_id
_entity_poly.type
_entity_poly.pdbx_seq_one_letter_code
_entity_poly.pdbx_strand_id
1 'polypeptide(L)'
;MKPCVFTGSAVAIVSPFCGDGVDLEAFDRLIERQIQGGTDAIVVCGTTGEAATLSYNERMALIERCVRTVDRRVPVIAGSGTNSTASSIALSKAAQSAGVDALLTVTPYYNKASQSGLVQHFSAIADAVDVPVILYNVPARTGIGCTVQTYQALAKHPNIVGVKEASDNFDLIQDTLNLCPPGFTVWSGNDGSTAAIMALGGKGVISVAANVVPREMHELTQLCLKNRFLEAGALQLKLHELIRALFCEVNPIPVKAAMELLGLCSGELRLPLCRISERHLEQLSHALEPFRPAV
;
A
#
# COMPACT_ATOMS: atom_id res chain seq x y z
N MET A 1 22.68 -9.11 -4.55
CA MET A 1 21.32 -9.42 -4.05
C MET A 1 20.58 -8.10 -3.99
N LYS A 2 19.36 -8.02 -4.50
CA LYS A 2 18.58 -6.77 -4.46
C LYS A 2 18.24 -6.42 -3.02
N PRO A 3 18.22 -5.13 -2.63
CA PRO A 3 17.83 -4.73 -1.29
C PRO A 3 16.34 -5.03 -1.08
N CYS A 4 15.98 -5.65 0.04
CA CYS A 4 14.59 -5.69 0.50
C CYS A 4 14.28 -4.33 1.13
N VAL A 5 13.29 -3.60 0.61
CA VAL A 5 12.95 -2.25 1.09
C VAL A 5 12.46 -2.28 2.53
N PHE A 6 11.62 -3.26 2.86
CA PHE A 6 11.15 -3.52 4.22
C PHE A 6 10.67 -4.97 4.36
N THR A 7 10.55 -5.43 5.60
CA THR A 7 9.82 -6.65 5.96
C THR A 7 8.81 -6.30 7.05
N GLY A 8 7.65 -6.94 7.06
CA GLY A 8 6.62 -6.65 8.04
C GLY A 8 5.43 -5.88 7.47
N SER A 9 4.89 -4.92 8.23
CA SER A 9 3.68 -4.16 7.88
C SER A 9 4.01 -2.75 7.43
N ALA A 10 3.76 -2.44 6.17
CA ALA A 10 3.72 -1.06 5.68
C ALA A 10 2.28 -0.55 5.63
N VAL A 11 2.04 0.69 6.06
CA VAL A 11 0.74 1.33 5.88
C VAL A 11 0.62 1.96 4.50
N ALA A 12 -0.47 1.68 3.77
CA ALA A 12 -0.93 2.55 2.68
C ALA A 12 -1.70 3.72 3.31
N ILE A 13 -0.97 4.79 3.70
CA ILE A 13 -1.53 5.86 4.52
C ILE A 13 -2.56 6.67 3.74
N VAL A 14 -3.64 7.08 4.40
CA VAL A 14 -4.66 7.98 3.83
C VAL A 14 -4.09 9.39 3.65
N SER A 15 -4.68 10.16 2.74
CA SER A 15 -4.48 11.61 2.65
C SER A 15 -5.65 12.30 3.35
N PRO A 16 -5.46 12.92 4.52
CA PRO A 16 -6.50 13.69 5.18
C PRO A 16 -6.76 14.99 4.42
N PHE A 17 -8.02 15.39 4.30
CA PHE A 17 -8.45 16.63 3.66
C PHE A 17 -9.09 17.58 4.68
N CYS A 18 -8.95 18.87 4.40
CA CYS A 18 -9.64 19.94 5.10
C CYS A 18 -10.05 21.02 4.07
N GLY A 19 -11.34 21.10 3.78
CA GLY A 19 -11.84 21.95 2.70
C GLY A 19 -11.24 21.55 1.35
N ASP A 20 -10.75 22.51 0.59
CA ASP A 20 -10.20 22.26 -0.75
C ASP A 20 -8.78 21.70 -0.79
N GLY A 21 -8.12 21.54 0.38
CA GLY A 21 -6.71 21.16 0.48
C GLY A 21 -6.45 19.88 1.28
N VAL A 22 -5.16 19.50 1.33
CA VAL A 22 -4.67 18.43 2.21
C VAL A 22 -4.40 18.98 3.61
N ASP A 23 -4.81 18.24 4.65
CA ASP A 23 -4.54 18.56 6.06
C ASP A 23 -3.17 17.98 6.46
N LEU A 24 -2.13 18.79 6.31
CA LEU A 24 -0.76 18.37 6.63
C LEU A 24 -0.52 18.20 8.14
N GLU A 25 -1.28 18.86 9.01
CA GLU A 25 -1.15 18.68 10.46
C GLU A 25 -1.78 17.37 10.92
N ALA A 26 -2.97 17.03 10.41
CA ALA A 26 -3.54 15.71 10.63
C ALA A 26 -2.63 14.62 10.04
N PHE A 27 -2.03 14.86 8.88
CA PHE A 27 -1.11 13.91 8.24
C PHE A 27 0.11 13.61 9.12
N ASP A 28 0.72 14.62 9.75
CA ASP A 28 1.81 14.41 10.72
C ASP A 28 1.38 13.53 11.89
N ARG A 29 0.22 13.82 12.48
CA ARG A 29 -0.32 13.00 13.58
C ARG A 29 -0.53 11.54 13.16
N LEU A 30 -0.99 11.31 11.93
CA LEU A 30 -1.16 9.96 11.39
C LEU A 30 0.18 9.26 11.21
N ILE A 31 1.21 9.94 10.69
CA ILE A 31 2.56 9.38 10.56
C ILE A 31 3.13 8.99 11.93
N GLU A 32 3.05 9.89 12.92
CA GLU A 32 3.54 9.60 14.28
C GLU A 32 2.81 8.41 14.91
N ARG A 33 1.49 8.33 14.72
CA ARG A 33 0.69 7.19 15.18
C ARG A 33 1.13 5.88 14.53
N GLN A 34 1.48 5.88 13.25
CA GLN A 34 2.00 4.70 12.56
C GLN A 34 3.34 4.26 13.14
N ILE A 35 4.26 5.17 13.33
CA ILE A 35 5.58 4.88 13.91
C ILE A 35 5.46 4.34 15.34
N GLN A 36 4.60 4.96 16.17
CA GLN A 36 4.31 4.48 17.53
C GLN A 36 3.61 3.10 17.54
N GLY A 37 2.88 2.78 16.48
CA GLY A 37 2.25 1.48 16.26
C GLY A 37 3.21 0.40 15.77
N GLY A 38 4.47 0.73 15.48
CA GLY A 38 5.49 -0.21 15.02
C GLY A 38 5.46 -0.47 13.51
N THR A 39 4.83 0.41 12.71
CA THR A 39 4.81 0.25 11.24
C THR A 39 6.24 0.13 10.70
N ASP A 40 6.46 -0.80 9.75
CA ASP A 40 7.79 -1.10 9.20
C ASP A 40 8.13 -0.27 7.95
N ALA A 41 7.14 0.38 7.34
CA ALA A 41 7.30 1.36 6.25
C ALA A 41 6.00 2.18 6.06
N ILE A 42 6.10 3.33 5.39
CA ILE A 42 4.94 4.17 5.04
C ILE A 42 4.85 4.33 3.53
N VAL A 43 3.70 3.97 2.95
CA VAL A 43 3.39 4.18 1.53
C VAL A 43 2.50 5.40 1.40
N VAL A 44 3.04 6.50 0.88
CA VAL A 44 2.33 7.76 0.64
C VAL A 44 1.85 7.87 -0.80
N CYS A 45 0.75 8.55 -1.04
CA CYS A 45 0.15 8.75 -2.37
C CYS A 45 -0.10 7.44 -3.13
N GLY A 46 -0.47 6.36 -2.42
CA GLY A 46 -1.02 5.15 -3.01
C GLY A 46 -2.52 5.30 -3.32
N THR A 47 -3.19 4.20 -3.65
CA THR A 47 -4.64 4.16 -3.89
C THR A 47 -5.43 4.65 -2.67
N THR A 48 -5.06 4.19 -1.48
CA THR A 48 -5.68 4.57 -0.20
C THR A 48 -5.47 6.06 0.12
N GLY A 49 -4.37 6.64 -0.34
CA GLY A 49 -4.09 8.08 -0.26
C GLY A 49 -4.74 8.90 -1.38
N GLU A 50 -5.74 8.38 -2.08
CA GLU A 50 -6.52 9.07 -3.13
C GLU A 50 -5.65 9.73 -4.22
N ALA A 51 -4.54 9.10 -4.58
CA ALA A 51 -3.56 9.65 -5.52
C ALA A 51 -4.16 10.09 -6.88
N ALA A 52 -5.28 9.51 -7.30
CA ALA A 52 -5.94 9.84 -8.57
C ALA A 52 -6.58 11.24 -8.57
N THR A 53 -6.93 11.79 -7.41
CA THR A 53 -7.59 13.10 -7.26
C THR A 53 -6.69 14.17 -6.65
N LEU A 54 -5.45 13.82 -6.30
CA LEU A 54 -4.44 14.78 -5.86
C LEU A 54 -3.86 15.55 -7.06
N SER A 55 -3.81 16.87 -6.96
CA SER A 55 -2.99 17.68 -7.86
C SER A 55 -1.50 17.33 -7.68
N TYR A 56 -0.68 17.73 -8.65
CA TYR A 56 0.77 17.56 -8.56
C TYR A 56 1.35 18.21 -7.29
N ASN A 57 0.93 19.43 -6.98
CA ASN A 57 1.43 20.18 -5.83
C ASN A 57 1.05 19.51 -4.49
N GLU A 58 -0.18 19.03 -4.35
CA GLU A 58 -0.62 18.31 -3.15
C GLU A 58 0.12 16.99 -2.97
N ARG A 59 0.32 16.26 -4.08
CA ARG A 59 1.10 15.02 -4.07
C ARG A 59 2.52 15.29 -3.58
N MET A 60 3.19 16.31 -4.11
CA MET A 60 4.53 16.64 -3.67
C MET A 60 4.56 17.14 -2.23
N ALA A 61 3.60 17.96 -1.80
CA ALA A 61 3.49 18.41 -0.42
C ALA A 61 3.34 17.24 0.57
N LEU A 62 2.52 16.23 0.24
CA LEU A 62 2.36 15.02 1.07
C LEU A 62 3.64 14.17 1.09
N ILE A 63 4.32 13.98 -0.04
CA ILE A 63 5.56 13.20 -0.12
C ILE A 63 6.67 13.88 0.70
N GLU A 64 6.93 15.17 0.47
CA GLU A 64 7.94 15.95 1.18
C GLU A 64 7.64 16.02 2.69
N ARG A 65 6.35 16.20 3.05
CA ARG A 65 5.93 16.17 4.45
C ARG A 65 6.17 14.81 5.08
N CYS A 66 5.84 13.72 4.37
CA CYS A 66 6.06 12.35 4.84
C CYS A 66 7.55 12.09 5.11
N VAL A 67 8.42 12.38 4.15
CA VAL A 67 9.87 12.20 4.28
C VAL A 67 10.42 12.99 5.47
N ARG A 68 10.02 14.26 5.61
CA ARG A 68 10.46 15.11 6.72
C ARG A 68 9.96 14.60 8.07
N THR A 69 8.69 14.27 8.20
CA THR A 69 8.08 13.84 9.47
C THR A 69 8.57 12.46 9.88
N VAL A 70 8.73 11.53 8.93
CA VAL A 70 9.30 10.21 9.22
C VAL A 70 10.74 10.27 9.69
N ASP A 71 11.53 11.21 9.17
CA ASP A 71 12.93 11.46 9.57
C ASP A 71 13.78 10.18 9.65
N ARG A 72 13.74 9.38 8.58
CA ARG A 72 14.48 8.11 8.43
C ARG A 72 14.20 7.02 9.47
N ARG A 73 13.16 7.17 10.28
CA ARG A 73 12.78 6.15 11.29
C ARG A 73 12.27 4.86 10.64
N VAL A 74 11.62 4.96 9.49
CA VAL A 74 11.18 3.84 8.66
C VAL A 74 11.27 4.24 7.18
N PRO A 75 11.32 3.30 6.21
CA PRO A 75 11.29 3.63 4.80
C PRO A 75 10.02 4.36 4.38
N VAL A 76 10.16 5.39 3.54
CA VAL A 76 9.06 6.09 2.86
C VAL A 76 8.99 5.63 1.41
N ILE A 77 7.84 5.14 1.00
CA ILE A 77 7.58 4.62 -0.35
C ILE A 77 6.53 5.52 -1.02
N ALA A 78 6.83 6.13 -2.17
CA ALA A 78 5.86 6.97 -2.86
C ALA A 78 5.14 6.24 -4.00
N GLY A 79 3.81 6.38 -4.06
CA GLY A 79 3.02 5.98 -5.21
C GLY A 79 3.28 6.92 -6.40
N SER A 80 3.90 6.41 -7.47
CA SER A 80 4.26 7.20 -8.66
C SER A 80 3.70 6.66 -9.97
N GLY A 81 3.10 5.45 -9.95
CA GLY A 81 2.54 4.81 -11.15
C GLY A 81 1.27 5.51 -11.66
N THR A 82 1.19 5.65 -12.98
CA THR A 82 0.02 6.09 -13.74
C THR A 82 -0.15 5.23 -14.99
N ASN A 83 -1.19 5.47 -15.77
CA ASN A 83 -1.39 4.82 -17.07
C ASN A 83 -0.58 5.46 -18.22
N SER A 84 0.28 6.43 -17.94
CA SER A 84 1.21 7.07 -18.86
C SER A 84 2.65 6.85 -18.40
N THR A 85 3.49 6.22 -19.23
CA THR A 85 4.91 6.00 -18.91
C THR A 85 5.64 7.30 -18.64
N ALA A 86 5.41 8.34 -19.47
CA ALA A 86 6.05 9.64 -19.31
C ALA A 86 5.66 10.32 -18.00
N SER A 87 4.37 10.28 -17.62
CA SER A 87 3.88 10.84 -16.37
C SER A 87 4.42 10.07 -15.16
N SER A 88 4.49 8.73 -15.25
CA SER A 88 5.07 7.90 -14.20
C SER A 88 6.55 8.17 -13.99
N ILE A 89 7.32 8.38 -15.06
CA ILE A 89 8.74 8.76 -14.98
C ILE A 89 8.88 10.14 -14.30
N ALA A 90 8.09 11.12 -14.72
CA ALA A 90 8.14 12.46 -14.14
C ALA A 90 7.84 12.45 -12.63
N LEU A 91 6.77 11.76 -12.21
CA LEU A 91 6.40 11.60 -10.80
C LEU A 91 7.45 10.82 -10.01
N SER A 92 8.04 9.77 -10.60
CA SER A 92 9.08 8.96 -9.97
C SER A 92 10.34 9.78 -9.69
N LYS A 93 10.79 10.58 -10.66
CA LYS A 93 11.92 11.50 -10.50
C LYS A 93 11.65 12.56 -9.42
N ALA A 94 10.46 13.15 -9.42
CA ALA A 94 10.07 14.13 -8.41
C ALA A 94 10.05 13.53 -7.01
N ALA A 95 9.48 12.32 -6.85
CA ALA A 95 9.47 11.61 -5.58
C ALA A 95 10.88 11.24 -5.10
N GLN A 96 11.75 10.75 -5.99
CA GLN A 96 13.16 10.50 -5.68
C GLN A 96 13.86 11.78 -5.21
N SER A 97 13.65 12.92 -5.89
CA SER A 97 14.23 14.20 -5.50
C SER A 97 13.72 14.70 -4.14
N ALA A 98 12.50 14.31 -3.74
CA ALA A 98 11.96 14.60 -2.41
C ALA A 98 12.55 13.70 -1.31
N GLY A 99 13.35 12.69 -1.66
CA GLY A 99 14.10 11.86 -0.71
C GLY A 99 13.38 10.59 -0.26
N VAL A 100 12.47 10.03 -1.06
CA VAL A 100 11.84 8.74 -0.73
C VAL A 100 12.83 7.58 -0.88
N ASP A 101 12.60 6.50 -0.12
CA ASP A 101 13.46 5.31 -0.12
C ASP A 101 13.12 4.31 -1.23
N ALA A 102 11.87 4.35 -1.75
CA ALA A 102 11.41 3.50 -2.84
C ALA A 102 10.15 4.07 -3.52
N LEU A 103 9.79 3.48 -4.64
CA LEU A 103 8.60 3.82 -5.41
C LEU A 103 7.63 2.64 -5.47
N LEU A 104 6.33 2.91 -5.43
CA LEU A 104 5.26 1.95 -5.70
C LEU A 104 4.59 2.31 -7.02
N THR A 105 4.71 1.42 -8.02
CA THR A 105 4.25 1.70 -9.38
C THR A 105 3.15 0.72 -9.78
N VAL A 106 1.92 1.22 -9.87
CA VAL A 106 0.75 0.43 -10.24
C VAL A 106 0.77 0.07 -11.74
N THR A 107 0.23 -1.11 -12.11
CA THR A 107 -0.02 -1.46 -13.50
C THR A 107 -0.86 -0.37 -14.20
N PRO A 108 -0.52 0.00 -15.45
CA PRO A 108 -1.29 1.00 -16.21
C PRO A 108 -2.76 0.59 -16.29
N TYR A 109 -3.62 1.44 -15.79
CA TYR A 109 -5.07 1.23 -15.78
C TYR A 109 -5.73 1.82 -17.02
N TYR A 110 -6.92 1.31 -17.38
CA TYR A 110 -7.79 1.80 -18.47
C TYR A 110 -7.29 1.43 -19.87
N ASN A 111 -6.06 1.78 -20.28
CA ASN A 111 -5.53 1.59 -21.63
C ASN A 111 -5.03 0.16 -21.94
N LYS A 112 -5.15 -0.79 -20.99
CA LYS A 112 -4.97 -2.26 -21.17
C LYS A 112 -3.73 -2.64 -22.00
N ALA A 113 -2.55 -2.28 -21.48
CA ALA A 113 -1.28 -2.61 -22.13
C ALA A 113 -1.10 -4.14 -22.29
N SER A 114 -0.40 -4.59 -23.35
CA SER A 114 0.04 -5.98 -23.46
C SER A 114 1.11 -6.33 -22.42
N GLN A 115 1.38 -7.61 -22.18
CA GLN A 115 2.43 -8.03 -21.25
C GLN A 115 3.81 -7.47 -21.64
N SER A 116 4.13 -7.45 -22.93
CA SER A 116 5.36 -6.80 -23.44
C SER A 116 5.36 -5.28 -23.21
N GLY A 117 4.21 -4.63 -23.32
CA GLY A 117 4.03 -3.22 -22.97
C GLY A 117 4.24 -2.95 -21.49
N LEU A 118 3.78 -3.85 -20.60
CA LEU A 118 4.05 -3.77 -19.16
C LEU A 118 5.55 -3.88 -18.87
N VAL A 119 6.25 -4.81 -19.51
CA VAL A 119 7.71 -4.95 -19.34
C VAL A 119 8.40 -3.65 -19.76
N GLN A 120 8.09 -3.10 -20.93
CA GLN A 120 8.68 -1.84 -21.40
C GLN A 120 8.34 -0.65 -20.49
N HIS A 121 7.09 -0.54 -20.05
CA HIS A 121 6.62 0.53 -19.15
C HIS A 121 7.39 0.55 -17.83
N PHE A 122 7.44 -0.58 -17.13
CA PHE A 122 8.11 -0.66 -15.83
C PHE A 122 9.63 -0.55 -15.95
N SER A 123 10.23 -1.12 -17.00
CA SER A 123 11.67 -0.97 -17.25
C SER A 123 12.04 0.49 -17.50
N ALA A 124 11.28 1.21 -18.34
CA ALA A 124 11.54 2.63 -18.60
C ALA A 124 11.41 3.50 -17.35
N ILE A 125 10.49 3.17 -16.42
CA ILE A 125 10.38 3.88 -15.13
C ILE A 125 11.60 3.57 -14.26
N ALA A 126 11.98 2.30 -14.16
CA ALA A 126 13.08 1.86 -13.32
C ALA A 126 14.45 2.33 -13.84
N ASP A 127 14.61 2.47 -15.17
CA ASP A 127 15.80 3.07 -15.80
C ASP A 127 15.96 4.57 -15.53
N ALA A 128 14.84 5.24 -15.20
CA ALA A 128 14.81 6.69 -15.03
C ALA A 128 15.12 7.16 -13.60
N VAL A 129 15.29 6.24 -12.64
CA VAL A 129 15.49 6.51 -11.21
C VAL A 129 16.53 5.58 -10.59
N ASP A 130 17.11 6.00 -9.46
CA ASP A 130 18.11 5.21 -8.73
C ASP A 130 17.50 4.47 -7.52
N VAL A 131 16.33 4.93 -7.04
CA VAL A 131 15.64 4.30 -5.90
C VAL A 131 14.89 3.04 -6.33
N PRO A 132 14.76 2.02 -5.45
CA PRO A 132 14.06 0.78 -5.74
C PRO A 132 12.61 0.99 -6.20
N VAL A 133 12.18 0.21 -7.19
CA VAL A 133 10.81 0.19 -7.71
C VAL A 133 10.10 -1.08 -7.27
N ILE A 134 8.98 -0.94 -6.60
CA ILE A 134 8.04 -2.00 -6.25
C ILE A 134 6.88 -1.95 -7.24
N LEU A 135 6.64 -3.03 -7.95
CA LEU A 135 5.46 -3.16 -8.82
C LEU A 135 4.19 -3.25 -7.97
N TYR A 136 3.06 -2.77 -8.49
CA TYR A 136 1.78 -2.97 -7.84
C TYR A 136 0.78 -3.58 -8.82
N ASN A 137 0.40 -4.84 -8.56
CA ASN A 137 -0.54 -5.60 -9.36
C ASN A 137 -1.90 -5.66 -8.66
N VAL A 138 -2.92 -5.06 -9.26
CA VAL A 138 -4.28 -4.98 -8.73
C VAL A 138 -5.32 -5.05 -9.86
N PRO A 139 -5.48 -6.21 -10.52
CA PRO A 139 -6.32 -6.37 -11.72
C PRO A 139 -7.77 -5.91 -11.53
N ALA A 140 -8.32 -6.08 -10.33
CA ALA A 140 -9.68 -5.65 -10.01
C ALA A 140 -9.91 -4.13 -10.17
N ARG A 141 -8.82 -3.32 -10.09
CA ARG A 141 -8.88 -1.87 -10.29
C ARG A 141 -8.39 -1.42 -11.65
N THR A 142 -7.35 -2.10 -12.17
CA THR A 142 -6.67 -1.64 -13.39
C THR A 142 -7.24 -2.25 -14.67
N GLY A 143 -8.00 -3.36 -14.55
CA GLY A 143 -8.52 -4.12 -15.68
C GLY A 143 -7.44 -4.95 -16.41
N ILE A 144 -6.22 -4.99 -15.88
CA ILE A 144 -5.10 -5.79 -16.38
C ILE A 144 -4.22 -6.24 -15.21
N GLY A 145 -3.69 -7.47 -15.29
CA GLY A 145 -2.70 -8.02 -14.36
C GLY A 145 -1.41 -8.42 -15.06
N CYS A 146 -0.35 -8.55 -14.28
CA CYS A 146 0.90 -9.15 -14.72
C CYS A 146 0.79 -10.67 -14.71
N THR A 147 1.48 -11.33 -15.65
CA THR A 147 1.74 -12.78 -15.60
C THR A 147 3.06 -13.06 -14.89
N VAL A 148 3.29 -14.31 -14.49
CA VAL A 148 4.59 -14.71 -13.90
C VAL A 148 5.75 -14.47 -14.87
N GLN A 149 5.56 -14.66 -16.19
CA GLN A 149 6.58 -14.38 -17.21
C GLN A 149 6.95 -12.89 -17.23
N THR A 150 5.97 -12.00 -17.03
CA THR A 150 6.20 -10.56 -16.90
C THR A 150 7.04 -10.26 -15.67
N TYR A 151 6.74 -10.88 -14.51
CA TYR A 151 7.55 -10.74 -13.30
C TYR A 151 8.95 -11.29 -13.48
N GLN A 152 9.12 -12.45 -14.11
CA GLN A 152 10.44 -13.02 -14.41
C GLN A 152 11.29 -12.10 -15.31
N ALA A 153 10.68 -11.45 -16.31
CA ALA A 153 11.36 -10.50 -17.17
C ALA A 153 11.79 -9.25 -16.36
N LEU A 154 10.87 -8.67 -15.59
CA LEU A 154 11.11 -7.46 -14.79
C LEU A 154 12.04 -7.71 -13.60
N ALA A 155 12.02 -8.91 -13.03
CA ALA A 155 12.92 -9.30 -11.94
C ALA A 155 14.40 -9.32 -12.35
N LYS A 156 14.73 -9.33 -13.64
CA LYS A 156 16.10 -9.18 -14.15
C LYS A 156 16.62 -7.75 -14.04
N HIS A 157 15.72 -6.77 -14.00
CA HIS A 157 16.10 -5.36 -13.89
C HIS A 157 16.65 -5.08 -12.47
N PRO A 158 17.85 -4.48 -12.33
CA PRO A 158 18.51 -4.31 -11.03
C PRO A 158 17.68 -3.49 -10.04
N ASN A 159 16.92 -2.52 -10.52
CA ASN A 159 16.18 -1.58 -9.71
C ASN A 159 14.71 -1.98 -9.43
N ILE A 160 14.18 -3.04 -10.06
CA ILE A 160 12.86 -3.59 -9.75
C ILE A 160 13.02 -4.67 -8.68
N VAL A 161 12.57 -4.43 -7.46
CA VAL A 161 12.90 -5.24 -6.28
C VAL A 161 11.80 -6.20 -5.84
N GLY A 162 10.59 -6.06 -6.38
CA GLY A 162 9.48 -6.94 -6.02
C GLY A 162 8.13 -6.41 -6.43
N VAL A 163 7.09 -7.02 -5.86
CA VAL A 163 5.69 -6.69 -6.16
C VAL A 163 4.83 -6.63 -4.89
N LYS A 164 3.97 -5.59 -4.81
CA LYS A 164 2.76 -5.61 -4.01
C LYS A 164 1.70 -6.37 -4.81
N GLU A 165 1.38 -7.59 -4.39
CA GLU A 165 0.44 -8.46 -5.09
C GLU A 165 -0.95 -8.37 -4.46
N ALA A 166 -1.93 -7.93 -5.25
CA ALA A 166 -3.32 -7.74 -4.84
C ALA A 166 -4.32 -8.31 -5.88
N SER A 167 -3.93 -9.38 -6.57
CA SER A 167 -4.80 -10.07 -7.52
C SER A 167 -5.72 -11.12 -6.89
N ASP A 168 -5.47 -11.51 -5.64
CA ASP A 168 -6.07 -12.68 -4.98
C ASP A 168 -5.84 -14.02 -5.72
N ASN A 169 -4.90 -14.05 -6.66
CA ASN A 169 -4.52 -15.24 -7.40
C ASN A 169 -3.35 -15.95 -6.70
N PHE A 170 -3.66 -16.95 -5.87
CA PHE A 170 -2.65 -17.70 -5.13
C PHE A 170 -1.71 -18.51 -6.03
N ASP A 171 -2.17 -18.99 -7.19
CA ASP A 171 -1.29 -19.69 -8.15
C ASP A 171 -0.23 -18.72 -8.69
N LEU A 172 -0.63 -17.50 -9.07
CA LEU A 172 0.32 -16.47 -9.50
C LEU A 172 1.32 -16.12 -8.39
N ILE A 173 0.87 -16.04 -7.13
CA ILE A 173 1.74 -15.75 -5.98
C ILE A 173 2.76 -16.88 -5.79
N GLN A 174 2.33 -18.14 -5.82
CA GLN A 174 3.20 -19.30 -5.70
C GLN A 174 4.21 -19.39 -6.84
N ASP A 175 3.74 -19.22 -8.08
CA ASP A 175 4.60 -19.17 -9.25
C ASP A 175 5.64 -18.05 -9.16
N THR A 176 5.22 -16.87 -8.68
CA THR A 176 6.13 -15.73 -8.50
C THR A 176 7.21 -16.03 -7.47
N LEU A 177 6.84 -16.59 -6.32
CA LEU A 177 7.78 -16.95 -5.26
C LEU A 177 8.73 -18.08 -5.67
N ASN A 178 8.27 -19.02 -6.51
CA ASN A 178 9.04 -20.16 -6.97
C ASN A 178 9.94 -19.87 -8.18
N LEU A 179 9.45 -19.08 -9.12
CA LEU A 179 10.07 -18.94 -10.46
C LEU A 179 10.85 -17.62 -10.65
N CYS A 180 10.59 -16.60 -9.82
CA CYS A 180 11.38 -15.37 -9.87
C CYS A 180 12.72 -15.56 -9.15
N PRO A 181 13.78 -14.84 -9.58
CA PRO A 181 15.09 -14.99 -8.98
C PRO A 181 15.11 -14.56 -7.50
N PRO A 182 16.00 -15.14 -6.68
CA PRO A 182 16.18 -14.72 -5.30
C PRO A 182 16.39 -13.21 -5.17
N GLY A 183 15.66 -12.56 -4.24
CA GLY A 183 15.68 -11.12 -4.03
C GLY A 183 14.56 -10.38 -4.76
N PHE A 184 13.72 -11.04 -5.56
CA PHE A 184 12.44 -10.47 -5.98
C PHE A 184 11.40 -10.71 -4.90
N THR A 185 11.01 -9.64 -4.21
CA THR A 185 10.18 -9.72 -3.00
C THR A 185 8.68 -9.67 -3.33
N VAL A 186 7.87 -10.46 -2.65
CA VAL A 186 6.40 -10.39 -2.70
C VAL A 186 5.88 -9.84 -1.38
N TRP A 187 5.10 -8.77 -1.45
CA TRP A 187 4.30 -8.25 -0.33
C TRP A 187 2.82 -8.44 -0.63
N SER A 188 2.05 -8.84 0.36
CA SER A 188 0.59 -8.86 0.22
C SER A 188 0.05 -7.46 -0.05
N GLY A 189 -0.85 -7.33 -1.01
CA GLY A 189 -1.65 -6.13 -1.25
C GLY A 189 -3.00 -6.17 -0.56
N ASN A 190 -3.37 -7.32 0.03
CA ASN A 190 -4.64 -7.60 0.68
C ASN A 190 -4.41 -8.00 2.13
N ASP A 191 -5.03 -7.27 3.06
CA ASP A 191 -4.91 -7.51 4.50
C ASP A 191 -5.38 -8.92 4.90
N GLY A 192 -6.44 -9.42 4.27
CA GLY A 192 -7.01 -10.74 4.55
C GLY A 192 -6.12 -11.92 4.18
N SER A 193 -5.15 -11.73 3.27
CA SER A 193 -4.26 -12.79 2.76
C SER A 193 -2.85 -12.71 3.37
N THR A 194 -2.60 -11.79 4.32
CA THR A 194 -1.26 -11.49 4.82
C THR A 194 -0.55 -12.71 5.37
N ALA A 195 -1.14 -13.41 6.34
CA ALA A 195 -0.50 -14.57 6.97
C ALA A 195 -0.26 -15.71 5.98
N ALA A 196 -1.19 -15.96 5.06
CA ALA A 196 -1.08 -17.02 4.06
C ALA A 196 0.06 -16.73 3.05
N ILE A 197 0.17 -15.49 2.55
CA ILE A 197 1.25 -15.10 1.63
C ILE A 197 2.60 -15.13 2.34
N MET A 198 2.68 -14.71 3.60
CA MET A 198 3.91 -14.76 4.38
C MET A 198 4.34 -16.21 4.70
N ALA A 199 3.38 -17.12 4.91
CA ALA A 199 3.68 -18.55 5.09
C ALA A 199 4.30 -19.18 3.84
N LEU A 200 4.00 -18.69 2.65
CA LEU A 200 4.61 -19.10 1.38
C LEU A 200 5.99 -18.43 1.13
N GLY A 201 6.42 -17.49 1.96
CA GLY A 201 7.71 -16.80 1.81
C GLY A 201 7.61 -15.31 1.47
N GLY A 202 6.40 -14.75 1.36
CA GLY A 202 6.17 -13.31 1.28
C GLY A 202 6.81 -12.56 2.46
N LYS A 203 7.15 -11.28 2.26
CA LYS A 203 7.94 -10.53 3.25
C LYS A 203 7.14 -9.56 4.10
N GLY A 204 5.82 -9.47 3.87
CA GLY A 204 4.96 -8.57 4.62
C GLY A 204 3.71 -8.18 3.85
N VAL A 205 3.15 -7.05 4.24
CA VAL A 205 1.92 -6.47 3.67
C VAL A 205 2.07 -4.97 3.46
N ILE A 206 1.44 -4.45 2.40
CA ILE A 206 1.16 -3.01 2.26
C ILE A 206 -0.34 -2.83 2.53
N SER A 207 -0.65 -2.45 3.75
CA SER A 207 -1.92 -2.62 4.45
C SER A 207 -2.82 -1.39 4.35
N VAL A 208 -4.12 -1.61 4.23
CA VAL A 208 -5.18 -0.61 4.48
C VAL A 208 -5.56 -0.62 5.96
N ALA A 209 -5.72 -1.80 6.57
CA ALA A 209 -6.11 -1.98 7.96
C ALA A 209 -5.12 -1.32 8.94
N ALA A 210 -3.84 -1.21 8.59
CA ALA A 210 -2.83 -0.54 9.39
C ALA A 210 -3.14 0.95 9.65
N ASN A 211 -3.97 1.62 8.85
CA ASN A 211 -4.45 2.98 9.18
C ASN A 211 -5.25 3.00 10.48
N VAL A 212 -5.98 1.93 10.78
CA VAL A 212 -6.87 1.78 11.94
C VAL A 212 -6.17 1.04 13.08
N VAL A 213 -5.54 -0.09 12.79
CA VAL A 213 -4.92 -1.04 13.74
C VAL A 213 -3.44 -1.29 13.42
N PRO A 214 -2.56 -0.25 13.52
CA PRO A 214 -1.15 -0.39 13.14
C PRO A 214 -0.40 -1.44 13.98
N ARG A 215 -0.67 -1.51 15.28
CA ARG A 215 0.01 -2.46 16.19
C ARG A 215 -0.32 -3.90 15.86
N GLU A 216 -1.58 -4.20 15.65
CA GLU A 216 -2.07 -5.54 15.33
C GLU A 216 -1.53 -6.00 13.98
N MET A 217 -1.47 -5.12 12.99
CA MET A 217 -0.90 -5.45 11.67
C MET A 217 0.62 -5.66 11.77
N HIS A 218 1.34 -4.85 12.54
CA HIS A 218 2.75 -5.09 12.84
C HIS A 218 2.94 -6.43 13.57
N GLU A 219 2.20 -6.69 14.65
CA GLU A 219 2.27 -7.94 15.40
C GLU A 219 2.02 -9.17 14.52
N LEU A 220 0.98 -9.13 13.69
CA LEU A 220 0.65 -10.19 12.74
C LEU A 220 1.85 -10.55 11.86
N THR A 221 2.48 -9.55 11.26
CA THR A 221 3.62 -9.77 10.39
C THR A 221 4.87 -10.21 11.16
N GLN A 222 5.11 -9.69 12.37
CA GLN A 222 6.21 -10.12 13.22
C GLN A 222 6.07 -11.59 13.67
N LEU A 223 4.84 -12.03 13.96
CA LEU A 223 4.57 -13.45 14.25
C LEU A 223 4.92 -14.34 13.04
N CYS A 224 4.53 -13.94 11.83
CA CYS A 224 4.89 -14.64 10.59
C CYS A 224 6.42 -14.68 10.38
N LEU A 225 7.12 -13.54 10.54
CA LEU A 225 8.58 -13.47 10.39
C LEU A 225 9.35 -14.33 11.40
N LYS A 226 8.74 -14.57 12.57
CA LYS A 226 9.28 -15.47 13.62
C LYS A 226 8.82 -16.93 13.47
N ASN A 227 8.18 -17.30 12.35
CA ASN A 227 7.59 -18.62 12.08
C ASN A 227 6.50 -19.06 13.09
N ARG A 228 5.85 -18.12 13.77
CA ARG A 228 4.75 -18.38 14.73
C ARG A 228 3.39 -18.35 14.01
N PHE A 229 3.22 -19.20 12.99
CA PHE A 229 2.07 -19.14 12.09
C PHE A 229 0.72 -19.49 12.74
N LEU A 230 0.69 -20.32 13.79
CA LEU A 230 -0.56 -20.59 14.52
C LEU A 230 -1.09 -19.33 15.21
N GLU A 231 -0.21 -18.56 15.83
CA GLU A 231 -0.55 -17.32 16.51
C GLU A 231 -0.87 -16.21 15.53
N ALA A 232 -0.10 -16.12 14.44
CA ALA A 232 -0.41 -15.22 13.33
C ALA A 232 -1.81 -15.51 12.74
N GLY A 233 -2.15 -16.78 12.54
CA GLY A 233 -3.47 -17.21 12.08
C GLY A 233 -4.59 -16.81 13.04
N ALA A 234 -4.39 -17.00 14.35
CA ALA A 234 -5.36 -16.58 15.36
C ALA A 234 -5.59 -15.06 15.33
N LEU A 235 -4.51 -14.26 15.21
CA LEU A 235 -4.61 -12.80 15.10
C LEU A 235 -5.26 -12.37 13.77
N GLN A 236 -4.91 -13.03 12.65
CA GLN A 236 -5.54 -12.78 11.35
C GLN A 236 -7.06 -13.00 11.41
N LEU A 237 -7.52 -14.07 12.09
CA LEU A 237 -8.93 -14.37 12.26
C LEU A 237 -9.62 -13.36 13.19
N LYS A 238 -8.95 -12.87 14.24
CA LYS A 238 -9.45 -11.80 15.09
C LYS A 238 -9.67 -10.49 14.33
N LEU A 239 -8.80 -10.19 13.37
CA LEU A 239 -8.89 -8.99 12.53
C LEU A 239 -9.88 -9.15 11.36
N HIS A 240 -10.37 -10.35 11.08
CA HIS A 240 -11.12 -10.66 9.85
C HIS A 240 -12.37 -9.81 9.66
N GLU A 241 -13.17 -9.62 10.71
CA GLU A 241 -14.40 -8.83 10.64
C GLU A 241 -14.09 -7.36 10.32
N LEU A 242 -13.11 -6.76 11.01
CA LEU A 242 -12.66 -5.41 10.72
C LEU A 242 -12.14 -5.28 9.29
N ILE A 243 -11.28 -6.20 8.85
CA ILE A 243 -10.74 -6.19 7.48
C ILE A 243 -11.90 -6.23 6.46
N ARG A 244 -12.87 -7.11 6.62
CA ARG A 244 -14.04 -7.16 5.73
C ARG A 244 -14.83 -5.86 5.73
N ALA A 245 -15.04 -5.24 6.89
CA ALA A 245 -15.73 -3.97 7.00
C ALA A 245 -14.96 -2.82 6.32
N LEU A 246 -13.63 -2.83 6.35
CA LEU A 246 -12.79 -1.84 5.67
C LEU A 246 -12.80 -1.97 4.14
N PHE A 247 -13.37 -3.06 3.60
CA PHE A 247 -13.52 -3.31 2.16
C PHE A 247 -14.98 -3.55 1.74
N CYS A 248 -15.97 -3.19 2.59
CA CYS A 248 -17.39 -3.33 2.26
C CYS A 248 -17.85 -2.41 1.12
N GLU A 249 -17.11 -1.33 0.91
CA GLU A 249 -17.19 -0.44 -0.26
C GLU A 249 -15.79 -0.19 -0.84
N VAL A 250 -15.71 0.60 -1.89
CA VAL A 250 -14.43 0.91 -2.56
C VAL A 250 -13.48 1.61 -1.58
N ASN A 251 -12.30 1.01 -1.34
CA ASN A 251 -11.22 1.65 -0.60
C ASN A 251 -10.75 2.94 -1.33
N PRO A 252 -10.65 4.12 -0.66
CA PRO A 252 -10.55 4.31 0.80
C PRO A 252 -11.84 4.74 1.52
N ILE A 253 -13.02 4.57 0.95
CA ILE A 253 -14.28 5.05 1.55
C ILE A 253 -14.43 4.51 2.99
N PRO A 254 -14.39 3.17 3.25
CA PRO A 254 -14.60 2.66 4.60
C PRO A 254 -13.45 3.01 5.56
N VAL A 255 -12.19 2.99 5.12
CA VAL A 255 -11.07 3.28 6.02
C VAL A 255 -11.07 4.74 6.47
N LYS A 256 -11.43 5.71 5.62
CA LYS A 256 -11.57 7.11 6.04
C LYS A 256 -12.74 7.32 6.99
N ALA A 257 -13.87 6.63 6.75
CA ALA A 257 -14.99 6.62 7.69
C ALA A 257 -14.58 6.02 9.05
N ALA A 258 -13.81 4.93 9.06
CA ALA A 258 -13.29 4.34 10.30
C ALA A 258 -12.38 5.31 11.06
N MET A 259 -11.52 6.04 10.36
CA MET A 259 -10.62 7.02 10.98
C MET A 259 -11.38 8.24 11.52
N GLU A 260 -12.46 8.67 10.85
CA GLU A 260 -13.37 9.71 11.37
C GLU A 260 -14.07 9.25 12.66
N LEU A 261 -14.61 8.02 12.68
CA LEU A 261 -15.23 7.42 13.86
C LEU A 261 -14.26 7.30 15.06
N LEU A 262 -12.97 7.16 14.79
CA LEU A 262 -11.91 7.11 15.80
C LEU A 262 -11.32 8.50 16.15
N GLY A 263 -11.82 9.58 15.54
CA GLY A 263 -11.31 10.94 15.75
C GLY A 263 -9.88 11.18 15.25
N LEU A 264 -9.39 10.40 14.29
CA LEU A 264 -8.02 10.46 13.81
C LEU A 264 -7.83 11.52 12.71
N CYS A 265 -8.79 11.65 11.80
CA CYS A 265 -8.82 12.69 10.77
C CYS A 265 -10.26 12.84 10.24
N SER A 266 -10.49 13.85 9.39
CA SER A 266 -11.74 13.99 8.65
C SER A 266 -11.98 12.78 7.72
N GLY A 267 -13.22 12.30 7.65
CA GLY A 267 -13.70 11.30 6.70
C GLY A 267 -13.97 11.86 5.30
N GLU A 268 -13.57 13.08 5.02
CA GLU A 268 -13.78 13.77 3.74
C GLU A 268 -13.06 13.06 2.59
N LEU A 269 -13.77 12.91 1.48
CA LEU A 269 -13.31 12.26 0.25
C LEU A 269 -13.48 13.21 -0.92
N ARG A 270 -12.67 13.05 -1.95
CA ARG A 270 -12.82 13.80 -3.20
C ARG A 270 -13.62 13.01 -4.23
N LEU A 271 -14.52 13.67 -4.92
CA LEU A 271 -15.23 13.06 -6.04
C LEU A 271 -14.25 12.46 -7.07
N PRO A 272 -14.57 11.30 -7.66
CA PRO A 272 -15.89 10.64 -7.67
C PRO A 272 -16.20 9.76 -6.43
N LEU A 273 -15.30 9.68 -5.45
CA LEU A 273 -15.60 9.00 -4.20
C LEU A 273 -16.51 9.85 -3.33
N CYS A 274 -17.42 9.20 -2.60
CA CYS A 274 -18.38 9.85 -1.71
C CYS A 274 -18.39 9.16 -0.34
N ARG A 275 -19.11 9.72 0.62
CA ARG A 275 -19.24 9.13 1.95
C ARG A 275 -19.83 7.73 1.89
N ILE A 276 -19.38 6.88 2.81
CA ILE A 276 -19.90 5.53 3.03
C ILE A 276 -21.42 5.55 3.24
N SER A 277 -22.13 4.54 2.76
CA SER A 277 -23.58 4.39 3.00
C SER A 277 -23.87 4.14 4.47
N GLU A 278 -25.04 4.57 4.95
CA GLU A 278 -25.46 4.43 6.35
C GLU A 278 -25.39 2.97 6.83
N ARG A 279 -25.89 2.03 6.02
CA ARG A 279 -25.85 0.59 6.31
C ARG A 279 -24.41 0.09 6.55
N HIS A 280 -23.47 0.48 5.71
CA HIS A 280 -22.08 0.05 5.83
C HIS A 280 -21.35 0.82 6.96
N LEU A 281 -21.76 2.04 7.27
CA LEU A 281 -21.24 2.80 8.41
C LEU A 281 -21.60 2.10 9.73
N GLU A 282 -22.84 1.60 9.89
CA GLU A 282 -23.26 0.82 11.04
C GLU A 282 -22.43 -0.47 11.19
N GLN A 283 -22.30 -1.22 10.10
CA GLN A 283 -21.46 -2.43 10.06
C GLN A 283 -20.00 -2.14 10.44
N LEU A 284 -19.43 -1.07 9.91
CA LEU A 284 -18.06 -0.64 10.19
C LEU A 284 -17.91 -0.21 11.65
N SER A 285 -18.87 0.54 12.19
CA SER A 285 -18.88 0.97 13.60
C SER A 285 -18.86 -0.23 14.55
N HIS A 286 -19.67 -1.26 14.26
CA HIS A 286 -19.68 -2.50 15.04
C HIS A 286 -18.34 -3.23 14.97
N ALA A 287 -17.77 -3.39 13.78
CA ALA A 287 -16.48 -4.04 13.60
C ALA A 287 -15.30 -3.30 14.27
N LEU A 288 -15.45 -1.99 14.51
CA LEU A 288 -14.47 -1.16 15.20
C LEU A 288 -14.52 -1.26 16.72
N GLU A 289 -15.62 -1.71 17.33
CA GLU A 289 -15.81 -1.71 18.80
C GLU A 289 -14.64 -2.34 19.57
N PRO A 290 -14.09 -3.52 19.15
CA PRO A 290 -12.98 -4.14 19.88
C PRO A 290 -11.64 -3.37 19.79
N PHE A 291 -11.56 -2.38 18.90
CA PHE A 291 -10.35 -1.63 18.58
C PHE A 291 -10.42 -0.15 18.97
N ARG A 292 -11.52 0.27 19.59
CA ARG A 292 -11.63 1.62 20.14
C ARG A 292 -10.72 1.78 21.36
N PRO A 293 -10.06 2.93 21.52
CA PRO A 293 -9.36 3.22 22.77
C PRO A 293 -10.31 3.04 23.95
N ALA A 294 -9.84 2.45 25.04
CA ALA A 294 -10.60 2.47 26.30
C ALA A 294 -10.78 3.93 26.71
N VAL A 295 -12.05 4.34 26.95
CA VAL A 295 -12.42 5.68 27.42
C VAL A 295 -11.91 5.89 28.84
#